data_8aacf7c171277398f20fff312c4f61fb
#
_entry.id   8aacf7c171277398f20fff312c4f61fb
#
_cell.length_a   1.000
_cell.length_b   1.000
_cell.length_c   1.000
_cell.angle_alpha   90.00
_cell.angle_beta   90.00
_cell.angle_gamma   90.00
#
_symmetry.space_group_name_H-M   'P 1'
#
loop_
_entity.id
_entity.type
_entity.pdbx_description
1 polymer ?
#
loop_
_entity_poly.entity_id
_entity_poly.type
_entity_poly.pdbx_seq_one_letter_code
_entity_poly.pdbx_strand_id
1 'polypeptide(L)'
;MYFVYQKEINLASKYNYSIESIVNWFIKTWDISATLEDLGNTATPEDLIDDIFNNPDCWYDGFVRDMDLEQDIIDNMTSDDLCQQIKEVAEDKLLDYYTKHLEELKEELKEK
;
A
#
# COMPACT_ATOMS: atom_id res chain seq x y z
N MET A 1 3.77 4.21 25.04
CA MET A 1 4.47 4.70 23.86
C MET A 1 5.29 3.66 23.16
N TYR A 2 6.08 2.91 23.88
CA TYR A 2 6.87 1.85 23.30
C TYR A 2 6.05 0.81 22.54
N PHE A 3 4.86 0.53 23.05
CA PHE A 3 4.02 -0.49 22.43
C PHE A 3 3.59 -0.12 21.03
N VAL A 4 3.35 1.18 20.81
CA VAL A 4 2.94 1.65 19.48
C VAL A 4 4.06 1.45 18.48
N TYR A 5 5.28 1.83 18.85
CA TYR A 5 6.43 1.65 17.99
C TYR A 5 6.72 0.19 17.71
N GLN A 6 6.56 -0.66 18.73
CA GLN A 6 6.81 -2.07 18.55
C GLN A 6 5.80 -2.72 17.63
N LYS A 7 4.55 -2.28 17.67
CA LYS A 7 3.55 -2.78 16.74
C LYS A 7 3.89 -2.40 15.30
N GLU A 8 4.32 -1.17 15.09
CA GLU A 8 4.67 -0.69 13.77
C GLU A 8 5.87 -1.43 13.19
N ILE A 9 6.86 -1.72 14.00
CA ILE A 9 8.07 -2.41 13.58
C ILE A 9 7.81 -3.88 13.34
N ASN A 10 6.91 -4.48 14.11
CA ASN A 10 6.71 -5.93 14.11
C ASN A 10 6.38 -6.51 12.75
N LEU A 11 5.60 -5.81 11.94
CA LEU A 11 5.22 -6.35 10.64
C LEU A 11 6.44 -6.56 9.74
N ALA A 12 7.36 -5.60 9.71
CA ALA A 12 8.55 -5.68 8.86
C ALA A 12 9.69 -6.44 9.51
N SER A 13 9.89 -6.27 10.83
CA SER A 13 11.04 -6.83 11.53
C SER A 13 10.79 -8.17 12.16
N LYS A 14 9.74 -8.27 12.95
CA LYS A 14 9.46 -9.48 13.71
C LYS A 14 9.05 -10.65 12.81
N TYR A 15 8.29 -10.36 11.77
CA TYR A 15 7.75 -11.37 10.87
C TYR A 15 8.50 -11.47 9.54
N ASN A 16 9.64 -10.78 9.44
CA ASN A 16 10.51 -10.85 8.26
C ASN A 16 9.88 -10.39 6.95
N TYR A 17 8.86 -9.56 7.02
CA TYR A 17 8.30 -8.97 5.80
C TYR A 17 9.07 -7.69 5.49
N SER A 18 9.71 -7.62 4.32
CA SER A 18 10.44 -6.43 3.95
C SER A 18 9.47 -5.34 3.49
N ILE A 19 9.84 -4.09 3.77
CA ILE A 19 9.05 -2.95 3.31
C ILE A 19 8.98 -2.96 1.78
N GLU A 20 10.08 -3.32 1.13
CA GLU A 20 10.13 -3.39 -0.32
C GLU A 20 9.17 -4.42 -0.91
N SER A 21 9.04 -5.57 -0.27
CA SER A 21 8.08 -6.59 -0.72
C SER A 21 6.65 -6.09 -0.62
N ILE A 22 6.34 -5.40 0.48
CA ILE A 22 5.01 -4.84 0.70
C ILE A 22 4.70 -3.77 -0.36
N VAL A 23 5.64 -2.86 -0.56
CA VAL A 23 5.49 -1.78 -1.55
C VAL A 23 5.34 -2.34 -2.95
N ASN A 24 6.18 -3.31 -3.32
CA ASN A 24 6.11 -3.93 -4.64
C ASN A 24 4.79 -4.64 -4.88
N TRP A 25 4.22 -5.24 -3.84
CA TRP A 25 2.93 -5.88 -3.98
C TRP A 25 1.86 -4.87 -4.41
N PHE A 26 1.82 -3.69 -3.79
CA PHE A 26 0.87 -2.64 -4.15
C PHE A 26 1.12 -2.13 -5.57
N ILE A 27 2.38 -1.91 -5.93
CA ILE A 27 2.74 -1.42 -7.26
C ILE A 27 2.26 -2.39 -8.34
N LYS A 28 2.43 -3.69 -8.12
CA LYS A 28 2.04 -4.70 -9.10
C LYS A 28 0.54 -4.95 -9.13
N THR A 29 -0.12 -4.82 -8.00
CA THR A 29 -1.50 -5.28 -7.83
C THR A 29 -2.52 -4.16 -7.97
N TRP A 30 -2.22 -2.98 -7.43
CA TRP A 30 -3.17 -1.87 -7.44
C TRP A 30 -3.19 -1.20 -8.81
N ASP A 31 -4.38 -1.16 -9.40
CA ASP A 31 -4.57 -0.52 -10.71
C ASP A 31 -4.94 0.94 -10.51
N ILE A 32 -4.04 1.84 -10.90
CA ILE A 32 -4.24 3.27 -10.75
C ILE A 32 -4.94 3.90 -11.94
N SER A 33 -5.25 3.11 -12.97
CA SER A 33 -5.84 3.62 -14.21
C SER A 33 -7.14 4.38 -13.97
N ALA A 34 -8.01 3.82 -13.13
CA ALA A 34 -9.31 4.44 -12.86
C ALA A 34 -9.14 5.81 -12.19
N THR A 35 -8.22 5.91 -11.22
CA THR A 35 -7.94 7.15 -10.54
C THR A 35 -7.40 8.19 -11.50
N LEU A 36 -6.47 7.79 -12.36
CA LEU A 36 -5.88 8.69 -13.34
C LEU A 36 -6.89 9.12 -14.41
N GLU A 37 -7.80 8.23 -14.79
CA GLU A 37 -8.86 8.59 -15.73
C GLU A 37 -9.80 9.63 -15.14
N ASP A 38 -10.16 9.47 -13.86
CA ASP A 38 -11.06 10.38 -13.18
C ASP A 38 -10.43 11.76 -12.96
N LEU A 39 -9.18 11.79 -12.53
CA LEU A 39 -8.51 13.04 -12.15
C LEU A 39 -7.69 13.66 -13.27
N GLY A 40 -7.30 12.85 -14.24
CA GLY A 40 -6.52 13.34 -15.38
C GLY A 40 -5.21 13.99 -14.93
N ASN A 41 -4.90 15.14 -15.50
CA ASN A 41 -3.68 15.86 -15.18
C ASN A 41 -3.64 16.44 -13.78
N THR A 42 -4.78 16.46 -13.07
CA THR A 42 -4.83 16.96 -11.70
C THR A 42 -4.47 15.91 -10.66
N ALA A 43 -4.32 14.65 -11.07
CA ALA A 43 -3.94 13.58 -10.14
C ALA A 43 -2.57 13.84 -9.55
N THR A 44 -2.47 13.67 -8.23
CA THR A 44 -1.21 13.81 -7.51
C THR A 44 -0.83 12.47 -6.89
N PRO A 45 0.45 12.28 -6.51
CA PRO A 45 0.84 11.05 -5.80
C PRO A 45 0.01 10.83 -4.53
N GLU A 46 -0.33 11.88 -3.81
CA GLU A 46 -1.14 11.79 -2.60
C GLU A 46 -2.52 11.24 -2.90
N ASP A 47 -3.10 11.60 -4.05
CA ASP A 47 -4.40 11.08 -4.46
C ASP A 47 -4.37 9.57 -4.62
N LEU A 48 -3.27 9.03 -5.17
CA LEU A 48 -3.11 7.60 -5.36
C LEU A 48 -2.98 6.88 -4.02
N ILE A 49 -2.21 7.46 -3.10
CA ILE A 49 -2.03 6.90 -1.77
C ILE A 49 -3.35 6.89 -1.00
N ASP A 50 -4.08 8.00 -1.05
CA ASP A 50 -5.38 8.10 -0.39
C ASP A 50 -6.36 7.08 -0.93
N ASP A 51 -6.36 6.88 -2.25
CA ASP A 51 -7.25 5.93 -2.88
C ASP A 51 -6.98 4.50 -2.40
N ILE A 52 -5.72 4.12 -2.30
CA ILE A 52 -5.33 2.81 -1.81
C ILE A 52 -5.77 2.61 -0.36
N PHE A 53 -5.40 3.51 0.52
CA PHE A 53 -5.57 3.31 1.96
C PHE A 53 -6.94 3.72 2.49
N ASN A 54 -7.76 4.38 1.67
CA ASN A 54 -9.16 4.60 2.01
C ASN A 54 -10.06 3.46 1.53
N ASN A 55 -9.52 2.50 0.79
CA ASN A 55 -10.28 1.39 0.26
C ASN A 55 -9.64 0.03 0.59
N PRO A 56 -9.40 -0.24 1.88
CA PRO A 56 -8.72 -1.49 2.26
C PRO A 56 -9.50 -2.74 1.86
N ASP A 57 -10.81 -2.67 1.79
CA ASP A 57 -11.64 -3.81 1.38
C ASP A 57 -11.29 -4.29 -0.03
N CYS A 58 -10.73 -3.41 -0.86
CA CYS A 58 -10.37 -3.77 -2.22
C CYS A 58 -9.09 -4.60 -2.28
N TRP A 59 -8.21 -4.50 -1.31
CA TRP A 59 -6.90 -5.15 -1.39
C TRP A 59 -6.55 -6.04 -0.19
N TYR A 60 -7.25 -5.91 0.93
CA TYR A 60 -6.85 -6.57 2.18
C TYR A 60 -6.75 -8.09 2.03
N ASP A 61 -7.79 -8.72 1.52
CA ASP A 61 -7.81 -10.19 1.39
C ASP A 61 -6.73 -10.69 0.44
N GLY A 62 -6.52 -9.98 -0.66
CA GLY A 62 -5.47 -10.33 -1.62
C GLY A 62 -4.08 -10.18 -1.01
N PHE A 63 -3.88 -9.13 -0.24
CA PHE A 63 -2.61 -8.89 0.45
C PHE A 63 -2.31 -10.02 1.44
N VAL A 64 -3.27 -10.36 2.28
CA VAL A 64 -3.10 -11.42 3.27
C VAL A 64 -2.75 -12.75 2.59
N ARG A 65 -3.45 -13.05 1.51
CA ARG A 65 -3.22 -14.30 0.77
C ARG A 65 -1.86 -14.32 0.08
N ASP A 66 -1.55 -13.26 -0.67
CA ASP A 66 -0.34 -13.22 -1.49
C ASP A 66 0.94 -13.10 -0.66
N MET A 67 0.86 -12.39 0.46
CA MET A 67 2.00 -12.25 1.36
C MET A 67 2.12 -13.41 2.34
N ASP A 68 1.14 -14.31 2.32
CA ASP A 68 1.12 -15.49 3.19
C ASP A 68 1.37 -15.10 4.65
N LEU A 69 0.57 -14.19 5.16
CA LEU A 69 0.73 -13.68 6.51
C LEU A 69 0.54 -14.79 7.53
N GLU A 70 1.38 -14.79 8.55
CA GLU A 70 1.30 -15.78 9.60
C GLU A 70 -0.02 -15.69 10.35
N GLN A 71 -0.55 -16.84 10.73
CA GLN A 71 -1.82 -16.90 11.44
C GLN A 71 -1.78 -16.12 12.75
N ASP A 72 -0.60 -16.07 13.37
CA ASP A 72 -0.37 -15.31 14.58
C ASP A 72 -0.72 -13.82 14.41
N ILE A 73 -0.33 -13.25 13.28
CA ILE A 73 -0.65 -11.85 12.97
C ILE A 73 -2.17 -11.69 12.83
N ILE A 74 -2.78 -12.59 12.07
CA ILE A 74 -4.21 -12.53 11.78
C ILE A 74 -5.03 -12.69 13.07
N ASP A 75 -4.60 -13.59 13.95
CA ASP A 75 -5.33 -13.88 15.18
C ASP A 75 -5.23 -12.78 16.23
N ASN A 76 -4.14 -12.01 16.21
CA ASN A 76 -3.86 -11.01 17.26
C ASN A 76 -4.09 -9.59 16.84
N MET A 77 -4.53 -9.35 15.60
CA MET A 77 -4.78 -8.01 15.10
C MET A 77 -6.10 -7.95 14.36
N THR A 78 -6.84 -6.87 14.57
CA THR A 78 -8.04 -6.63 13.76
C THR A 78 -7.58 -6.26 12.34
N SER A 79 -8.50 -6.40 11.38
CA SER A 79 -8.18 -5.99 10.01
C SER A 79 -7.85 -4.50 9.93
N ASP A 80 -8.52 -3.68 10.73
CA ASP A 80 -8.25 -2.25 10.77
C ASP A 80 -6.84 -1.95 11.29
N ASP A 81 -6.42 -2.64 12.35
CA ASP A 81 -5.08 -2.47 12.90
C ASP A 81 -4.02 -2.91 11.91
N LEU A 82 -4.24 -4.03 11.24
CA LEU A 82 -3.29 -4.54 10.27
C LEU A 82 -3.19 -3.60 9.07
N CYS A 83 -4.32 -3.11 8.57
CA CYS A 83 -4.31 -2.14 7.47
C CYS A 83 -3.56 -0.87 7.85
N GLN A 84 -3.73 -0.40 9.08
CA GLN A 84 -3.02 0.78 9.56
C GLN A 84 -1.52 0.55 9.61
N GLN A 85 -1.07 -0.62 10.06
CA GLN A 85 0.35 -0.94 10.07
C GLN A 85 0.93 -1.05 8.67
N ILE A 86 0.19 -1.65 7.74
CA ILE A 86 0.61 -1.74 6.35
C ILE A 86 0.78 -0.34 5.77
N LYS A 87 -0.17 0.55 6.03
CA LYS A 87 -0.09 1.93 5.59
C LYS A 87 1.16 2.61 6.14
N GLU A 88 1.41 2.47 7.43
CA GLU A 88 2.55 3.12 8.07
C GLU A 88 3.90 2.68 7.52
N VAL A 89 4.03 1.41 7.14
CA VAL A 89 5.30 0.93 6.60
C VAL A 89 5.44 1.20 5.11
N ALA A 90 4.35 1.29 4.37
CA ALA A 90 4.41 1.39 2.90
C ALA A 90 4.13 2.78 2.34
N GLU A 91 3.43 3.61 3.08
CA GLU A 91 2.94 4.90 2.57
C GLU A 91 4.04 5.78 1.98
N ASP A 92 5.10 6.00 2.73
CA ASP A 92 6.17 6.90 2.30
C ASP A 92 6.87 6.41 1.04
N LYS A 93 7.12 5.12 0.97
CA LYS A 93 7.81 4.55 -0.19
C LYS A 93 6.91 4.50 -1.42
N LEU A 94 5.63 4.23 -1.22
CA LEU A 94 4.67 4.29 -2.31
C LEU A 94 4.55 5.73 -2.83
N LEU A 95 4.49 6.69 -1.91
CA LEU A 95 4.43 8.10 -2.28
C LEU A 95 5.66 8.50 -3.09
N ASP A 96 6.84 8.07 -2.65
CA ASP A 96 8.08 8.34 -3.36
C ASP A 96 8.08 7.72 -4.76
N TYR A 97 7.62 6.48 -4.88
CA TYR A 97 7.53 5.79 -6.16
C TYR A 97 6.61 6.55 -7.12
N TYR A 98 5.40 6.90 -6.68
CA TYR A 98 4.46 7.59 -7.54
C TYR A 98 4.91 9.01 -7.85
N THR A 99 5.60 9.67 -6.93
CA THR A 99 6.17 10.98 -7.20
C THR A 99 7.16 10.92 -8.36
N LYS A 100 7.97 9.87 -8.41
CA LYS A 100 8.96 9.71 -9.48
C LYS A 100 8.36 9.25 -10.80
N HIS A 101 7.29 8.46 -10.76
CA HIS A 101 6.80 7.78 -11.96
C HIS A 101 5.44 8.24 -12.46
N LEU A 102 4.80 9.17 -11.76
CA LEU A 102 3.42 9.56 -12.09
C LEU A 102 3.29 10.10 -13.52
N GLU A 103 4.23 10.92 -13.95
CA GLU A 103 4.17 11.49 -15.31
C GLU A 103 4.29 10.42 -16.37
N GLU A 104 5.16 9.43 -16.15
CA GLU A 104 5.28 8.30 -17.05
C GLU A 104 4.00 7.48 -17.11
N LEU A 105 3.38 7.28 -15.96
CA LEU A 105 2.13 6.52 -15.89
C LEU A 105 1.00 7.25 -16.60
N LYS A 106 0.94 8.56 -16.49
CA LYS A 106 -0.04 9.37 -17.21
C LYS A 106 0.17 9.29 -18.72
N GLU A 107 1.42 9.31 -19.16
CA GLU A 107 1.74 9.18 -20.58
C GLU A 107 1.34 7.83 -21.14
N GLU A 108 1.58 6.77 -20.40
CA GLU A 108 1.17 5.42 -20.80
C GLU A 108 -0.34 5.33 -21.03
N LEU A 109 -1.13 5.97 -20.18
CA LEU A 109 -2.57 5.97 -20.34
C LEU A 109 -3.03 6.74 -21.55
N LYS A 110 -2.35 7.84 -21.88
CA LYS A 110 -2.69 8.64 -23.05
C LYS A 110 -2.47 7.90 -24.35
N GLU A 111 -1.46 7.01 -24.38
CA GLU A 111 -1.13 6.24 -25.57
C GLU A 111 -2.13 5.10 -25.83
N LYS A 112 -2.91 4.75 -24.84
CA LYS A 112 -3.93 3.73 -25.00
C LYS A 112 -5.26 4.34 -25.43
#